data_01f2b9c04b06511f1030191e2d20cf12
#
_entry.id   01f2b9c04b06511f1030191e2d20cf12
#
_cell.length_a   1.000
_cell.length_b   1.000
_cell.length_c   1.000
_cell.angle_alpha   90.00
_cell.angle_beta   90.00
_cell.angle_gamma   90.00
#
_symmetry.space_group_name_H-M   'P 1'
#
loop_
_entity.id
_entity.type
_entity.pdbx_description
1 polymer ?
#
loop_
_entity_poly.entity_id
_entity_poly.type
_entity_poly.pdbx_seq_one_letter_code
_entity_poly.pdbx_strand_id
1 'polypeptide(L)'
;MKKAIFILAAALALAGCKGPQEPKVMARFVPERADDFIWENDYVIYRAYGKTLEDSIDFLTSPGFDIWVKHPGKLVADQLYKDELENGLSYHNDRGLGKDCYKVSKTLGGGASALVVADTLRFPATNYRSYEILEQTPDKVVFVLHYPQWEAAGFKMALDKKITVEAGTHFCKAEDTYTFEGPQDRLCVAAGIIRHDVMAETSGPDRFAIWEHASDQSKEPEDGMIGLGLVMPDADGTTLQDGHSVLYKEIASGQVVTYWFGNCWSKGGDIATAQEWFDLVEKQ
;
A
#
# COMPACT_ATOMS: atom_id res chain seq x y z
N MET A 1 5.06 -70.55 -39.13
CA MET A 1 5.30 -69.89 -37.84
C MET A 1 5.62 -68.39 -38.08
N LYS A 2 4.64 -67.49 -37.94
CA LYS A 2 4.82 -66.00 -38.16
C LYS A 2 5.12 -65.34 -36.82
N LYS A 3 6.31 -64.76 -36.69
CA LYS A 3 6.69 -63.99 -35.49
C LYS A 3 6.10 -62.58 -35.63
N ALA A 4 5.23 -62.19 -34.69
CA ALA A 4 4.73 -60.81 -34.55
C ALA A 4 5.76 -60.01 -33.74
N ILE A 5 6.23 -58.90 -34.32
CA ILE A 5 7.10 -57.92 -33.64
C ILE A 5 6.16 -56.83 -33.07
N PHE A 6 6.09 -56.71 -31.75
CA PHE A 6 5.45 -55.58 -31.06
C PHE A 6 6.44 -54.41 -30.96
N ILE A 7 6.13 -53.31 -31.64
CA ILE A 7 6.85 -52.02 -31.46
C ILE A 7 6.17 -51.27 -30.34
N LEU A 8 6.87 -51.13 -29.24
CA LEU A 8 6.45 -50.33 -28.08
C LEU A 8 6.85 -48.87 -28.37
N ALA A 9 5.88 -48.01 -28.71
CA ALA A 9 6.09 -46.57 -28.87
C ALA A 9 6.13 -45.93 -27.48
N ALA A 10 7.30 -45.53 -27.04
CA ALA A 10 7.46 -44.71 -25.86
C ALA A 10 7.09 -43.24 -26.18
N ALA A 11 5.97 -42.76 -25.68
CA ALA A 11 5.61 -41.35 -25.72
C ALA A 11 6.47 -40.57 -24.69
N LEU A 12 7.47 -39.85 -25.16
CA LEU A 12 8.18 -38.86 -24.36
C LEU A 12 7.23 -37.68 -24.08
N ALA A 13 6.73 -37.56 -22.87
CA ALA A 13 6.08 -36.35 -22.39
C ALA A 13 7.13 -35.24 -22.27
N LEU A 14 7.14 -34.29 -23.19
CA LEU A 14 7.90 -33.05 -23.09
C LEU A 14 7.26 -32.21 -21.97
N ALA A 15 7.78 -32.35 -20.77
CA ALA A 15 7.56 -31.36 -19.71
C ALA A 15 8.23 -30.05 -20.18
N GLY A 16 7.43 -29.16 -20.74
CA GLY A 16 7.88 -27.83 -21.13
C GLY A 16 8.35 -27.08 -19.87
N CYS A 17 9.66 -26.91 -19.69
CA CYS A 17 10.19 -25.95 -18.75
C CYS A 17 9.68 -24.57 -19.16
N LYS A 18 8.70 -24.02 -18.42
CA LYS A 18 8.39 -22.60 -18.50
C LYS A 18 9.66 -21.87 -18.12
N GLY A 19 10.14 -20.99 -18.99
CA GLY A 19 11.26 -20.08 -18.65
C GLY A 19 10.95 -19.28 -17.37
N PRO A 20 11.94 -18.58 -16.79
CA PRO A 20 11.72 -17.75 -15.63
C PRO A 20 10.55 -16.79 -15.91
N GLN A 21 9.53 -16.81 -15.05
CA GLN A 21 8.40 -15.89 -15.16
C GLN A 21 8.90 -14.49 -14.76
N GLU A 22 8.62 -13.47 -15.58
CA GLU A 22 8.90 -12.08 -15.20
C GLU A 22 8.09 -11.72 -13.95
N PRO A 23 8.72 -11.08 -12.95
CA PRO A 23 8.01 -10.69 -11.74
C PRO A 23 6.95 -9.61 -12.05
N LYS A 24 5.78 -9.77 -11.44
CA LYS A 24 4.68 -8.81 -11.48
C LYS A 24 4.51 -8.07 -10.16
N VAL A 25 5.31 -8.42 -9.18
CA VAL A 25 5.37 -7.76 -7.88
C VAL A 25 6.80 -7.54 -7.46
N MET A 26 7.02 -6.48 -6.68
CA MET A 26 8.30 -6.21 -6.06
C MET A 26 8.11 -5.49 -4.72
N ALA A 27 9.05 -5.65 -3.81
CA ALA A 27 9.23 -4.79 -2.66
C ALA A 27 10.71 -4.68 -2.34
N ARG A 28 11.18 -3.49 -2.03
CA ARG A 28 12.59 -3.26 -1.66
C ARG A 28 12.80 -2.02 -0.82
N PHE A 29 13.91 -2.04 -0.11
CA PHE A 29 14.51 -0.88 0.51
C PHE A 29 15.20 0.00 -0.55
N VAL A 30 15.10 1.34 -0.40
CA VAL A 30 15.60 2.34 -1.35
C VAL A 30 16.55 3.30 -0.63
N PRO A 31 17.80 2.85 -0.33
CA PRO A 31 18.78 3.70 0.37
C PRO A 31 19.18 4.91 -0.46
N GLU A 32 19.11 4.81 -1.79
CA GLU A 32 19.41 5.88 -2.73
C GLU A 32 18.42 7.04 -2.68
N ARG A 33 17.21 6.82 -2.08
CA ARG A 33 16.21 7.85 -1.86
C ARG A 33 15.71 7.82 -0.40
N ALA A 34 16.49 8.40 0.50
CA ALA A 34 16.13 8.68 1.88
C ALA A 34 15.62 7.48 2.71
N ASP A 35 16.15 6.29 2.44
CA ASP A 35 15.77 5.03 3.10
C ASP A 35 14.28 4.66 2.95
N ASP A 36 13.65 5.05 1.85
CA ASP A 36 12.28 4.64 1.56
C ASP A 36 12.15 3.11 1.49
N PHE A 37 10.95 2.61 1.72
CA PHE A 37 10.58 1.24 1.39
C PHE A 37 9.44 1.27 0.39
N ILE A 38 9.68 0.75 -0.81
CA ILE A 38 8.72 0.76 -1.91
C ILE A 38 8.20 -0.64 -2.19
N TRP A 39 6.93 -0.74 -2.55
CA TRP A 39 6.34 -1.95 -3.11
C TRP A 39 5.41 -1.62 -4.26
N GLU A 40 5.36 -2.56 -5.18
CA GLU A 40 4.65 -2.40 -6.43
C GLU A 40 4.09 -3.75 -6.89
N ASN A 41 2.92 -3.72 -7.53
CA ASN A 41 2.44 -4.79 -8.37
C ASN A 41 2.10 -4.25 -9.78
N ASP A 42 1.45 -5.06 -10.60
CA ASP A 42 1.03 -4.67 -11.94
C ASP A 42 -0.04 -3.55 -11.98
N TYR A 43 -0.62 -3.12 -10.84
CA TYR A 43 -1.65 -2.08 -10.74
C TYR A 43 -1.26 -0.88 -9.87
N VAL A 44 -0.58 -1.09 -8.77
CA VAL A 44 -0.35 -0.05 -7.75
C VAL A 44 1.11 0.08 -7.33
N ILE A 45 1.51 1.27 -6.91
CA ILE A 45 2.79 1.57 -6.26
C ILE A 45 2.50 2.28 -4.94
N TYR A 46 3.17 1.83 -3.89
CA TYR A 46 3.15 2.44 -2.57
C TYR A 46 4.55 2.63 -2.02
N ARG A 47 4.73 3.62 -1.17
CA ARG A 47 5.98 3.95 -0.50
C ARG A 47 5.75 4.23 0.97
N ALA A 48 6.61 3.68 1.83
CA ALA A 48 6.75 4.08 3.23
C ALA A 48 8.04 4.87 3.41
N TYR A 49 8.00 5.94 4.20
CA TYR A 49 9.13 6.83 4.41
C TYR A 49 10.15 6.25 5.39
N GLY A 50 11.42 6.43 5.07
CA GLY A 50 12.53 5.92 5.85
C GLY A 50 13.12 6.92 6.84
N LYS A 51 14.20 6.48 7.50
CA LYS A 51 14.87 7.25 8.54
C LYS A 51 15.55 8.52 8.02
N THR A 52 16.18 8.45 6.85
CA THR A 52 16.92 9.60 6.31
C THR A 52 15.98 10.76 5.95
N LEU A 53 14.74 10.48 5.53
CA LEU A 53 13.74 11.52 5.31
C LEU A 53 13.38 12.24 6.63
N GLU A 54 13.23 11.49 7.70
CA GLU A 54 12.97 12.03 9.05
C GLU A 54 14.11 12.87 9.57
N ASP A 55 15.37 12.42 9.38
CA ASP A 55 16.54 13.02 10.01
C ASP A 55 17.07 14.26 9.26
N SER A 56 16.92 14.34 7.93
CA SER A 56 17.73 15.30 7.18
C SER A 56 17.11 15.93 5.93
N ILE A 57 16.14 15.30 5.27
CA ILE A 57 15.60 15.84 4.01
C ILE A 57 14.42 16.76 4.28
N ASP A 58 13.31 16.23 4.76
CA ASP A 58 12.08 16.98 4.99
C ASP A 58 11.73 17.08 6.48
N PHE A 59 12.51 16.46 7.36
CA PHE A 59 12.23 16.30 8.79
C PHE A 59 10.82 15.71 9.03
N LEU A 60 10.41 14.83 8.12
CA LEU A 60 9.08 14.27 8.10
C LEU A 60 9.03 12.90 8.77
N THR A 61 8.31 12.83 9.89
CA THR A 61 7.83 11.57 10.45
C THR A 61 6.39 11.36 10.03
N SER A 62 6.12 10.32 9.27
CA SER A 62 4.78 9.97 8.83
C SER A 62 4.60 8.45 8.76
N PRO A 63 3.55 7.89 9.37
CA PRO A 63 3.19 6.49 9.19
C PRO A 63 2.52 6.24 7.84
N GLY A 64 2.16 7.32 7.14
CA GLY A 64 1.34 7.29 5.94
C GLY A 64 1.99 6.57 4.78
N PHE A 65 1.16 5.87 4.03
CA PHE A 65 1.58 5.33 2.75
C PHE A 65 1.45 6.37 1.67
N ASP A 66 2.53 6.60 0.98
CA ASP A 66 2.54 7.39 -0.24
C ASP A 66 2.10 6.54 -1.43
N ILE A 67 1.47 7.17 -2.40
CA ILE A 67 0.91 6.51 -3.58
C ILE A 67 1.51 7.13 -4.83
N TRP A 68 2.05 6.29 -5.69
CA TRP A 68 2.39 6.68 -7.05
C TRP A 68 1.39 6.04 -8.00
N VAL A 69 0.70 6.87 -8.75
CA VAL A 69 -0.23 6.39 -9.78
C VAL A 69 0.53 5.88 -10.99
N LYS A 70 0.01 4.85 -11.65
CA LYS A 70 0.69 4.20 -12.79
C LYS A 70 -0.29 3.70 -13.84
N HIS A 71 0.26 3.44 -15.02
CA HIS A 71 -0.41 2.62 -16.03
C HIS A 71 -0.24 1.14 -15.68
N PRO A 72 -1.33 0.34 -15.59
CA PRO A 72 -1.25 -1.07 -15.25
C PRO A 72 -0.39 -1.90 -16.21
N GLY A 73 0.17 -3.00 -15.69
CA GLY A 73 0.81 -4.06 -16.46
C GLY A 73 2.29 -4.28 -16.16
N LYS A 74 3.10 -3.25 -15.96
CA LYS A 74 4.55 -3.39 -15.74
C LYS A 74 4.97 -2.82 -14.41
N LEU A 75 6.05 -3.35 -13.84
CA LEU A 75 6.76 -2.73 -12.73
C LEU A 75 7.57 -1.54 -13.26
N VAL A 76 7.40 -0.36 -12.67
CA VAL A 76 7.97 0.89 -13.15
C VAL A 76 8.67 1.72 -12.06
N ALA A 77 8.51 1.37 -10.79
CA ALA A 77 9.05 2.13 -9.68
C ALA A 77 10.56 2.31 -9.74
N ASP A 78 11.32 1.25 -10.09
CA ASP A 78 12.77 1.33 -10.26
C ASP A 78 13.18 2.27 -11.39
N GLN A 79 12.42 2.28 -12.49
CA GLN A 79 12.69 3.20 -13.59
C GLN A 79 12.40 4.65 -13.19
N LEU A 80 11.33 4.89 -12.43
CA LEU A 80 10.99 6.23 -11.95
C LEU A 80 12.05 6.77 -10.99
N TYR A 81 12.56 5.94 -10.05
CA TYR A 81 13.68 6.33 -9.19
C TYR A 81 14.96 6.60 -9.97
N LYS A 82 15.29 5.74 -10.91
CA LYS A 82 16.46 5.92 -11.76
C LYS A 82 16.38 7.21 -12.57
N ASP A 83 15.23 7.48 -13.13
CA ASP A 83 14.98 8.70 -13.90
C ASP A 83 15.16 9.96 -13.05
N GLU A 84 14.65 9.98 -11.83
CA GLU A 84 14.83 11.09 -10.89
C GLU A 84 16.28 11.27 -10.49
N LEU A 85 16.93 10.20 -10.02
CA LEU A 85 18.21 10.29 -9.34
C LEU A 85 19.41 10.38 -10.31
N GLU A 86 19.32 9.73 -11.47
CA GLU A 86 20.43 9.65 -12.42
C GLU A 86 20.26 10.55 -13.65
N ASN A 87 19.00 10.75 -14.09
CA ASN A 87 18.69 11.43 -15.34
C ASN A 87 18.11 12.84 -15.14
N GLY A 88 17.80 13.24 -13.90
CA GLY A 88 17.17 14.52 -13.58
C GLY A 88 15.74 14.63 -14.11
N LEU A 89 15.08 13.49 -14.34
CA LEU A 89 13.71 13.42 -14.87
C LEU A 89 12.75 13.14 -13.71
N SER A 90 12.09 14.19 -13.23
CA SER A 90 11.25 14.08 -12.03
C SER A 90 10.14 13.04 -12.16
N TYR A 91 10.01 12.18 -11.13
CA TYR A 91 8.91 11.21 -11.02
C TYR A 91 7.55 11.89 -10.72
N HIS A 92 7.52 13.20 -10.47
CA HIS A 92 6.27 13.98 -10.39
C HIS A 92 5.68 14.30 -11.75
N ASN A 93 6.35 13.93 -12.85
CA ASN A 93 5.84 14.15 -14.21
C ASN A 93 5.59 12.80 -14.89
N ASP A 94 4.35 12.58 -15.34
CA ASP A 94 4.03 11.39 -16.12
C ASP A 94 4.71 11.44 -17.50
N ARG A 95 5.44 10.38 -17.81
CA ARG A 95 6.09 10.14 -19.11
C ARG A 95 5.63 8.81 -19.73
N GLY A 96 4.39 8.41 -19.42
CA GLY A 96 3.81 7.15 -19.88
C GLY A 96 4.07 5.96 -18.96
N LEU A 97 4.62 6.21 -17.75
CA LEU A 97 4.84 5.19 -16.72
C LEU A 97 3.88 5.36 -15.55
N GLY A 98 3.54 6.58 -15.24
CA GLY A 98 2.85 7.04 -14.05
C GLY A 98 3.64 8.13 -13.34
N LYS A 99 3.23 8.52 -12.14
CA LYS A 99 3.84 9.62 -11.40
C LYS A 99 3.51 9.59 -9.91
N ASP A 100 4.32 10.31 -9.13
CA ASP A 100 4.01 10.72 -7.76
C ASP A 100 3.19 12.04 -7.81
N CYS A 101 1.92 11.98 -7.42
CA CYS A 101 1.02 13.13 -7.35
C CYS A 101 0.07 13.09 -6.14
N TYR A 102 0.45 12.34 -5.10
CA TYR A 102 -0.36 12.19 -3.90
C TYR A 102 0.34 12.80 -2.69
N LYS A 103 -0.33 13.70 -1.94
CA LYS A 103 0.25 14.37 -0.78
C LYS A 103 -0.04 13.62 0.51
N VAL A 104 1.00 13.12 1.13
CA VAL A 104 0.91 12.38 2.40
C VAL A 104 1.04 13.30 3.62
N SER A 105 2.08 14.12 3.67
CA SER A 105 2.40 14.92 4.87
C SER A 105 2.47 14.04 6.14
N LYS A 106 2.16 14.59 7.32
CA LYS A 106 2.08 13.83 8.58
C LYS A 106 0.66 13.29 8.79
N THR A 107 0.28 12.27 8.01
CA THR A 107 -1.06 11.67 8.00
C THR A 107 -0.99 10.16 7.83
N LEU A 108 -2.14 9.48 7.66
CA LEU A 108 -2.18 8.06 7.30
C LEU A 108 -1.94 7.84 5.79
N GLY A 109 -1.86 8.91 4.99
CA GLY A 109 -1.67 8.80 3.55
C GLY A 109 -2.78 7.99 2.90
N GLY A 110 -2.39 7.04 2.05
CA GLY A 110 -3.29 6.21 1.27
C GLY A 110 -3.58 4.84 1.87
N GLY A 111 -3.73 4.70 3.20
CA GLY A 111 -4.16 3.42 3.76
C GLY A 111 -3.35 2.88 4.94
N ALA A 112 -2.56 3.71 5.61
CA ALA A 112 -1.91 3.30 6.85
C ALA A 112 -2.88 3.31 8.05
N SER A 113 -2.39 2.86 9.21
CA SER A 113 -3.18 2.83 10.45
C SER A 113 -2.46 3.55 11.60
N ALA A 114 -3.24 3.94 12.62
CA ALA A 114 -2.77 4.47 13.88
C ALA A 114 -3.67 4.04 15.04
N LEU A 115 -3.16 4.13 16.27
CA LEU A 115 -3.99 3.99 17.47
C LEU A 115 -4.77 5.29 17.72
N VAL A 116 -5.99 5.17 18.21
CA VAL A 116 -6.82 6.29 18.66
C VAL A 116 -6.77 6.35 20.19
N VAL A 117 -6.28 7.44 20.73
CA VAL A 117 -6.26 7.70 22.20
C VAL A 117 -6.78 9.10 22.46
N ALA A 118 -7.82 9.20 23.30
CA ALA A 118 -8.50 10.46 23.60
C ALA A 118 -8.95 11.17 22.32
N ASP A 119 -9.70 10.46 21.48
CA ASP A 119 -10.28 10.91 20.20
C ASP A 119 -9.27 11.54 19.23
N THR A 120 -8.01 11.09 19.27
CA THR A 120 -6.95 11.60 18.40
C THR A 120 -6.10 10.45 17.86
N LEU A 121 -5.76 10.50 16.59
CA LEU A 121 -4.81 9.58 15.97
C LEU A 121 -3.40 9.74 16.57
N ARG A 122 -2.82 8.65 17.06
CA ARG A 122 -1.48 8.60 17.65
C ARG A 122 -0.54 7.86 16.72
N PHE A 123 0.21 8.64 15.97
CA PHE A 123 1.19 8.13 15.01
C PHE A 123 2.46 7.62 15.72
N PRO A 124 3.18 6.65 15.12
CA PRO A 124 4.55 6.36 15.54
C PRO A 124 5.40 7.63 15.63
N ALA A 125 6.26 7.70 16.65
CA ALA A 125 7.13 8.85 16.85
C ALA A 125 8.26 8.91 15.79
N THR A 126 8.47 7.83 15.05
CA THR A 126 9.52 7.69 14.03
C THR A 126 8.96 6.98 12.80
N ASN A 127 9.60 7.17 11.67
CA ASN A 127 9.40 6.30 10.51
C ASN A 127 9.89 4.88 10.84
N TYR A 128 9.60 3.89 9.99
CA TYR A 128 10.04 2.50 10.24
C TYR A 128 11.58 2.45 10.44
N ARG A 129 12.07 1.47 11.19
CA ARG A 129 13.51 1.33 11.52
C ARG A 129 14.15 0.08 10.94
N SER A 130 13.37 -0.94 10.71
CA SER A 130 13.83 -2.16 10.07
C SER A 130 12.70 -2.82 9.29
N TYR A 131 13.07 -3.72 8.40
CA TYR A 131 12.14 -4.49 7.62
C TYR A 131 12.60 -5.94 7.50
N GLU A 132 11.67 -6.83 7.16
CA GLU A 132 11.94 -8.22 6.84
C GLU A 132 11.11 -8.62 5.62
N ILE A 133 11.70 -9.27 4.62
CA ILE A 133 10.98 -9.87 3.50
C ILE A 133 10.76 -11.33 3.83
N LEU A 134 9.50 -11.71 4.05
CA LEU A 134 9.09 -13.05 4.47
C LEU A 134 8.87 -14.00 3.30
N GLU A 135 8.39 -13.47 2.17
CA GLU A 135 8.10 -14.23 0.95
C GLU A 135 8.35 -13.34 -0.25
N GLN A 136 8.93 -13.90 -1.31
CA GLN A 136 9.08 -13.22 -2.60
C GLN A 136 9.02 -14.23 -3.73
N THR A 137 7.97 -14.14 -4.53
CA THR A 137 7.72 -14.92 -5.74
C THR A 137 7.43 -14.00 -6.92
N PRO A 138 7.32 -14.47 -8.15
CA PRO A 138 6.95 -13.61 -9.27
C PRO A 138 5.58 -12.93 -9.15
N ASP A 139 4.64 -13.50 -8.40
CA ASP A 139 3.26 -13.02 -8.30
C ASP A 139 2.87 -12.55 -6.89
N LYS A 140 3.78 -12.67 -5.91
CA LYS A 140 3.50 -12.30 -4.51
C LYS A 140 4.76 -11.89 -3.75
N VAL A 141 4.65 -10.84 -2.95
CA VAL A 141 5.65 -10.49 -1.92
C VAL A 141 4.97 -10.23 -0.59
N VAL A 142 5.60 -10.68 0.49
CA VAL A 142 5.17 -10.43 1.88
C VAL A 142 6.35 -9.86 2.64
N PHE A 143 6.15 -8.76 3.33
CA PHE A 143 7.18 -8.12 4.15
C PHE A 143 6.60 -7.53 5.42
N VAL A 144 7.46 -7.22 6.38
CA VAL A 144 7.13 -6.53 7.63
C VAL A 144 7.95 -5.25 7.74
N LEU A 145 7.31 -4.16 8.12
CA LEU A 145 7.94 -2.92 8.55
C LEU A 145 7.81 -2.80 10.07
N HIS A 146 8.94 -2.60 10.76
CA HIS A 146 8.99 -2.50 12.20
C HIS A 146 9.12 -1.04 12.66
N TYR A 147 8.16 -0.60 13.46
CA TYR A 147 8.17 0.69 14.14
C TYR A 147 8.51 0.45 15.61
N PRO A 148 9.64 0.96 16.09
CA PRO A 148 10.08 0.74 17.47
C PRO A 148 9.14 1.38 18.47
N GLN A 149 9.30 0.99 19.72
CA GLN A 149 8.47 1.52 20.79
C GLN A 149 8.54 3.05 20.87
N TRP A 150 7.37 3.68 21.01
CA TRP A 150 7.20 5.11 21.29
C TRP A 150 6.21 5.33 22.43
N GLU A 151 6.20 6.53 22.97
CA GLU A 151 5.27 6.92 24.05
C GLU A 151 4.36 8.05 23.58
N ALA A 152 3.06 7.92 23.83
CA ALA A 152 2.08 8.95 23.61
C ALA A 152 0.86 8.76 24.55
N ALA A 153 0.34 9.88 25.09
CA ALA A 153 -0.87 9.92 25.90
C ALA A 153 -0.89 8.92 27.10
N GLY A 154 0.29 8.64 27.69
CA GLY A 154 0.42 7.71 28.82
C GLY A 154 0.52 6.22 28.43
N PHE A 155 0.62 5.92 27.14
CA PHE A 155 0.84 4.58 26.63
C PHE A 155 2.27 4.43 26.08
N LYS A 156 2.84 3.23 26.23
CA LYS A 156 4.00 2.74 25.49
C LYS A 156 3.46 1.86 24.35
N MET A 157 3.83 2.15 23.14
CA MET A 157 3.26 1.50 21.94
C MET A 157 4.38 1.06 21.01
N ALA A 158 4.18 -0.05 20.29
CA ALA A 158 5.01 -0.47 19.16
C ALA A 158 4.11 -1.04 18.05
N LEU A 159 4.62 -1.10 16.81
CA LEU A 159 3.88 -1.58 15.67
C LEU A 159 4.75 -2.45 14.76
N ASP A 160 4.26 -3.63 14.46
CA ASP A 160 4.70 -4.45 13.34
C ASP A 160 3.62 -4.43 12.25
N LYS A 161 3.98 -3.93 11.09
CA LYS A 161 3.10 -3.79 9.94
C LYS A 161 3.49 -4.79 8.86
N LYS A 162 2.72 -5.88 8.75
CA LYS A 162 2.92 -6.90 7.72
C LYS A 162 2.07 -6.57 6.50
N ILE A 163 2.71 -6.46 5.35
CA ILE A 163 2.07 -6.15 4.07
C ILE A 163 2.21 -7.34 3.14
N THR A 164 1.10 -7.71 2.50
CA THR A 164 1.05 -8.68 1.40
C THR A 164 0.66 -7.95 0.12
N VAL A 165 1.46 -8.11 -0.92
CA VAL A 165 1.25 -7.56 -2.25
C VAL A 165 1.15 -8.72 -3.24
N GLU A 166 0.05 -8.79 -3.98
CA GLU A 166 -0.21 -9.83 -4.98
C GLU A 166 -0.44 -9.20 -6.34
N ALA A 167 -0.09 -9.93 -7.39
CA ALA A 167 -0.36 -9.51 -8.77
C ALA A 167 -1.85 -9.62 -9.10
N GLY A 168 -2.31 -8.79 -10.04
CA GLY A 168 -3.68 -8.87 -10.58
C GLY A 168 -4.74 -8.18 -9.74
N THR A 169 -4.36 -7.32 -8.80
CA THR A 169 -5.29 -6.60 -7.93
C THR A 169 -4.85 -5.16 -7.66
N HIS A 170 -5.80 -4.27 -7.46
CA HIS A 170 -5.59 -2.89 -7.00
C HIS A 170 -5.32 -2.78 -5.49
N PHE A 171 -5.40 -3.89 -4.75
CA PHE A 171 -5.34 -3.88 -3.30
C PHE A 171 -4.08 -4.55 -2.77
N CYS A 172 -3.55 -3.99 -1.68
CA CYS A 172 -2.59 -4.62 -0.79
C CYS A 172 -3.31 -5.00 0.51
N LYS A 173 -2.87 -6.08 1.16
CA LYS A 173 -3.36 -6.49 2.47
C LYS A 173 -2.39 -6.05 3.55
N ALA A 174 -2.90 -5.41 4.60
CA ALA A 174 -2.17 -5.13 5.83
C ALA A 174 -2.64 -6.03 6.97
N GLU A 175 -1.70 -6.51 7.77
CA GLU A 175 -1.90 -7.20 9.04
C GLU A 175 -1.05 -6.47 10.08
N ASP A 176 -1.67 -5.53 10.79
CA ASP A 176 -0.99 -4.67 11.76
C ASP A 176 -1.09 -5.25 13.16
N THR A 177 0.05 -5.38 13.84
CA THR A 177 0.13 -5.83 15.23
C THR A 177 0.62 -4.68 16.11
N TYR A 178 -0.30 -4.08 16.84
CA TYR A 178 0.03 -3.08 17.85
C TYR A 178 0.24 -3.76 19.20
N THR A 179 1.40 -3.53 19.81
CA THR A 179 1.62 -3.81 21.22
C THR A 179 1.56 -2.51 22.01
N PHE A 180 0.84 -2.50 23.12
CA PHE A 180 0.74 -1.32 23.96
C PHE A 180 0.60 -1.70 25.44
N GLU A 181 1.11 -0.81 26.29
CA GLU A 181 0.99 -0.86 27.75
C GLU A 181 0.55 0.53 28.24
N GLY A 182 -0.42 0.59 29.14
CA GLY A 182 -0.93 1.86 29.64
C GLY A 182 -2.19 1.74 30.50
N PRO A 183 -2.95 2.83 30.67
CA PRO A 183 -4.11 2.85 31.57
C PRO A 183 -5.30 2.01 31.12
N GLN A 184 -5.35 1.57 29.89
CA GLN A 184 -6.46 0.79 29.32
C GLN A 184 -5.92 -0.49 28.68
N ASP A 185 -6.68 -1.59 28.81
CA ASP A 185 -6.33 -2.90 28.24
C ASP A 185 -6.73 -3.02 26.77
N ARG A 186 -7.54 -2.11 26.26
CA ARG A 186 -8.02 -2.06 24.89
C ARG A 186 -7.88 -0.66 24.33
N LEU A 187 -7.52 -0.56 23.06
CA LEU A 187 -7.45 0.68 22.30
C LEU A 187 -8.11 0.50 20.92
N CYS A 188 -8.56 1.60 20.36
CA CYS A 188 -9.05 1.62 19.00
C CYS A 188 -7.90 1.78 18.00
N VAL A 189 -7.84 0.93 16.98
CA VAL A 189 -7.03 1.12 15.77
C VAL A 189 -7.92 1.73 14.70
N ALA A 190 -7.43 2.77 14.03
CA ALA A 190 -8.05 3.36 12.86
C ALA A 190 -7.11 3.16 11.65
N ALA A 191 -7.57 2.43 10.62
CA ALA A 191 -6.94 2.40 9.32
C ALA A 191 -7.65 3.42 8.42
N GLY A 192 -6.90 4.24 7.67
CA GLY A 192 -7.52 5.38 7.03
C GLY A 192 -6.78 5.98 5.85
N ILE A 193 -7.47 6.88 5.19
CA ILE A 193 -7.02 7.64 4.02
C ILE A 193 -7.21 9.12 4.31
N ILE A 194 -6.15 9.93 4.14
CA ILE A 194 -6.27 11.38 4.24
C ILE A 194 -7.17 11.90 3.11
N ARG A 195 -8.04 12.83 3.42
CA ARG A 195 -8.96 13.45 2.46
C ARG A 195 -8.38 14.73 1.92
N HIS A 196 -8.36 14.86 0.59
CA HIS A 196 -8.01 16.11 -0.10
C HIS A 196 -9.27 16.71 -0.75
N ASP A 197 -9.29 16.83 -2.06
CA ASP A 197 -10.41 17.36 -2.83
C ASP A 197 -11.34 16.20 -3.29
N VAL A 198 -12.10 15.65 -2.34
CA VAL A 198 -12.99 14.50 -2.58
C VAL A 198 -14.22 14.95 -3.39
N MET A 199 -14.38 14.38 -4.58
CA MET A 199 -15.48 14.67 -5.51
C MET A 199 -16.63 13.70 -5.41
N ALA A 200 -16.36 12.45 -5.01
CA ALA A 200 -17.36 11.43 -4.76
C ALA A 200 -16.87 10.43 -3.71
N GLU A 201 -17.78 9.83 -2.97
CA GLU A 201 -17.47 8.81 -1.98
C GLU A 201 -18.60 7.83 -1.78
N THR A 202 -18.26 6.65 -1.27
CA THR A 202 -19.21 5.67 -0.74
C THR A 202 -18.64 5.07 0.53
N SER A 203 -19.52 4.67 1.46
CA SER A 203 -19.11 4.05 2.71
C SER A 203 -20.15 3.05 3.21
N GLY A 204 -19.64 1.96 3.78
CA GLY A 204 -20.38 0.94 4.52
C GLY A 204 -19.81 0.75 5.92
N PRO A 205 -20.28 -0.25 6.67
CA PRO A 205 -19.77 -0.50 8.01
C PRO A 205 -18.33 -1.03 8.04
N ASP A 206 -17.89 -1.70 6.98
CA ASP A 206 -16.62 -2.42 6.87
C ASP A 206 -15.74 -1.96 5.70
N ARG A 207 -16.16 -0.94 4.95
CA ARG A 207 -15.46 -0.41 3.78
C ARG A 207 -15.81 1.01 3.47
N PHE A 208 -14.94 1.71 2.76
CA PHE A 208 -15.23 2.97 2.10
C PHE A 208 -14.37 3.14 0.85
N ALA A 209 -14.83 3.99 -0.05
CA ALA A 209 -14.04 4.45 -1.19
C ALA A 209 -14.25 5.95 -1.41
N ILE A 210 -13.19 6.62 -1.82
CA ILE A 210 -13.19 8.02 -2.23
C ILE A 210 -12.65 8.16 -3.64
N TRP A 211 -13.07 9.23 -4.31
CA TRP A 211 -12.65 9.63 -5.63
C TRP A 211 -12.32 11.11 -5.59
N GLU A 212 -11.04 11.45 -5.74
CA GLU A 212 -10.53 12.80 -5.52
C GLU A 212 -9.62 13.28 -6.66
N HIS A 213 -9.42 14.59 -6.77
CA HIS A 213 -8.47 15.14 -7.73
C HIS A 213 -7.03 14.77 -7.36
N ALA A 214 -6.26 14.39 -8.38
CA ALA A 214 -4.83 14.10 -8.26
C ALA A 214 -3.96 15.38 -8.19
N SER A 215 -4.54 16.51 -7.76
CA SER A 215 -3.97 17.84 -7.96
C SER A 215 -3.12 18.37 -6.83
N ASP A 216 -3.02 17.64 -5.71
CA ASP A 216 -2.44 18.23 -4.49
C ASP A 216 -0.91 18.38 -4.55
N GLN A 217 -0.21 17.53 -5.28
CA GLN A 217 1.22 17.67 -5.59
C GLN A 217 1.51 17.89 -7.07
N SER A 218 0.53 17.68 -7.91
CA SER A 218 0.66 17.89 -9.33
C SER A 218 0.72 19.37 -9.67
N LYS A 219 1.65 19.73 -10.54
CA LYS A 219 1.70 21.04 -11.15
C LYS A 219 0.79 21.14 -12.38
N GLU A 220 0.18 20.03 -12.77
CA GLU A 220 -0.65 19.89 -13.95
C GLU A 220 -2.11 19.74 -13.54
N PRO A 221 -2.99 20.72 -13.83
CA PRO A 221 -4.41 20.65 -13.46
C PRO A 221 -5.17 19.51 -14.15
N GLU A 222 -4.52 18.77 -15.05
CA GLU A 222 -5.11 17.72 -15.87
C GLU A 222 -4.71 16.29 -15.43
N ASP A 223 -4.16 16.11 -14.24
CA ASP A 223 -3.70 14.77 -13.79
C ASP A 223 -4.83 13.76 -13.54
N GLY A 224 -6.06 14.18 -13.67
CA GLY A 224 -7.23 13.33 -13.52
C GLY A 224 -7.59 13.08 -12.07
N MET A 225 -8.14 11.90 -11.81
CA MET A 225 -8.69 11.51 -10.51
C MET A 225 -7.94 10.32 -9.95
N ILE A 226 -7.84 10.26 -8.62
CA ILE A 226 -7.37 9.09 -7.89
C ILE A 226 -8.56 8.47 -7.16
N GLY A 227 -8.78 7.18 -7.33
CA GLY A 227 -9.64 6.39 -6.50
C GLY A 227 -8.83 5.77 -5.35
N LEU A 228 -9.33 5.88 -4.13
CA LEU A 228 -8.74 5.25 -2.95
C LEU A 228 -9.81 4.48 -2.20
N GLY A 229 -9.46 3.34 -1.64
CA GLY A 229 -10.42 2.49 -0.94
C GLY A 229 -9.78 1.67 0.17
N LEU A 230 -10.59 1.37 1.17
CA LEU A 230 -10.20 0.56 2.31
C LEU A 230 -11.33 -0.40 2.69
N VAL A 231 -10.94 -1.65 3.00
CA VAL A 231 -11.86 -2.70 3.43
C VAL A 231 -11.29 -3.35 4.70
N MET A 232 -12.10 -3.43 5.75
CA MET A 232 -11.76 -4.08 7.03
C MET A 232 -12.97 -4.92 7.48
N PRO A 233 -13.07 -6.21 7.10
CA PRO A 233 -14.27 -7.03 7.34
C PRO A 233 -14.72 -7.09 8.80
N ASP A 234 -13.76 -6.97 9.73
CA ASP A 234 -14.03 -6.99 11.17
C ASP A 234 -14.08 -5.58 11.79
N ALA A 235 -14.30 -4.53 11.02
CA ALA A 235 -14.42 -3.17 11.54
C ALA A 235 -15.60 -3.03 12.48
N ASP A 236 -15.44 -2.21 13.52
CA ASP A 236 -16.54 -1.79 14.39
C ASP A 236 -17.37 -0.65 13.76
N GLY A 237 -16.84 -0.02 12.71
CA GLY A 237 -17.52 0.99 11.91
C GLY A 237 -16.61 1.88 11.08
N THR A 238 -17.23 2.85 10.43
CA THR A 238 -16.60 3.88 9.59
C THR A 238 -16.86 5.25 10.18
N THR A 239 -15.86 6.14 10.16
CA THR A 239 -16.04 7.52 10.63
C THR A 239 -15.04 8.47 9.96
N LEU A 240 -15.17 9.76 10.24
CA LEU A 240 -14.17 10.77 9.95
C LEU A 240 -13.34 11.06 11.22
N GLN A 241 -12.02 11.00 11.10
CA GLN A 241 -11.11 11.23 12.21
C GLN A 241 -9.89 12.05 11.77
N ASP A 242 -9.68 13.22 12.38
CA ASP A 242 -8.51 14.09 12.11
C ASP A 242 -8.28 14.33 10.60
N GLY A 243 -9.35 14.58 9.83
CA GLY A 243 -9.28 14.82 8.38
C GLY A 243 -9.18 13.57 7.51
N HIS A 244 -9.30 12.39 8.09
CA HIS A 244 -9.27 11.11 7.38
C HIS A 244 -10.65 10.47 7.31
N SER A 245 -10.92 9.71 6.24
CA SER A 245 -11.89 8.63 6.27
C SER A 245 -11.24 7.41 6.89
N VAL A 246 -11.83 6.81 7.90
CA VAL A 246 -11.26 5.67 8.63
C VAL A 246 -12.26 4.56 8.85
N LEU A 247 -11.76 3.32 8.83
CA LEU A 247 -12.37 2.15 9.45
C LEU A 247 -11.67 1.92 10.78
N TYR A 248 -12.44 1.64 11.83
CA TYR A 248 -11.88 1.47 13.16
C TYR A 248 -12.28 0.14 13.80
N LYS A 249 -11.40 -0.36 14.69
CA LYS A 249 -11.60 -1.58 15.45
C LYS A 249 -10.98 -1.46 16.83
N GLU A 250 -11.72 -1.86 17.87
CA GLU A 250 -11.21 -1.99 19.21
C GLU A 250 -10.44 -3.31 19.38
N ILE A 251 -9.20 -3.22 19.88
CA ILE A 251 -8.29 -4.36 20.03
C ILE A 251 -7.69 -4.45 21.44
N ALA A 252 -7.27 -5.65 21.83
CA ALA A 252 -6.32 -5.86 22.91
C ALA A 252 -4.88 -5.74 22.37
N SER A 253 -3.92 -5.47 23.25
CA SER A 253 -2.50 -5.43 22.90
C SER A 253 -2.04 -6.76 22.29
N GLY A 254 -1.35 -6.72 21.15
CA GLY A 254 -0.88 -7.88 20.39
C GLY A 254 -1.95 -8.52 19.48
N GLN A 255 -3.17 -8.02 19.46
CA GLN A 255 -4.19 -8.49 18.51
C GLN A 255 -3.91 -7.95 17.12
N VAL A 256 -3.95 -8.82 16.11
CA VAL A 256 -3.78 -8.44 14.70
C VAL A 256 -5.03 -7.76 14.17
N VAL A 257 -4.84 -6.64 13.48
CA VAL A 257 -5.88 -5.98 12.68
C VAL A 257 -5.59 -6.21 11.20
N THR A 258 -6.56 -6.76 10.50
CA THR A 258 -6.42 -7.08 9.06
C THR A 258 -7.30 -6.16 8.25
N TYR A 259 -6.73 -5.53 7.23
CA TYR A 259 -7.47 -4.71 6.27
C TYR A 259 -6.80 -4.71 4.90
N TRP A 260 -7.56 -4.30 3.89
CA TRP A 260 -7.09 -4.08 2.52
C TRP A 260 -7.16 -2.59 2.21
N PHE A 261 -6.14 -2.10 1.52
CA PHE A 261 -6.07 -0.73 1.03
C PHE A 261 -5.67 -0.75 -0.44
N GLY A 262 -6.26 0.14 -1.23
CA GLY A 262 -6.05 0.14 -2.66
C GLY A 262 -6.21 1.51 -3.28
N ASN A 263 -5.68 1.64 -4.50
CA ASN A 263 -5.84 2.84 -5.31
C ASN A 263 -6.01 2.51 -6.80
N CYS A 264 -6.53 3.48 -7.54
CA CYS A 264 -6.52 3.50 -8.99
C CYS A 264 -6.33 4.91 -9.52
N TRP A 265 -6.01 5.03 -10.78
CA TRP A 265 -5.85 6.32 -11.46
C TRP A 265 -6.75 6.40 -12.69
N SER A 266 -7.54 7.47 -12.82
CA SER A 266 -8.48 7.63 -13.96
C SER A 266 -7.78 7.67 -15.32
N LYS A 267 -6.49 7.97 -15.36
CA LYS A 267 -5.65 7.90 -16.57
C LYS A 267 -4.84 6.61 -16.69
N GLY A 268 -4.97 5.68 -15.74
CA GLY A 268 -4.32 4.37 -15.77
C GLY A 268 -4.75 3.52 -16.96
N GLY A 269 -6.03 3.62 -17.33
CA GLY A 269 -6.58 2.98 -18.51
C GLY A 269 -7.52 1.80 -18.23
N ASP A 270 -7.69 1.41 -16.98
CA ASP A 270 -8.56 0.31 -16.56
C ASP A 270 -9.76 0.75 -15.70
N ILE A 271 -9.61 1.78 -14.86
CA ILE A 271 -10.65 2.41 -14.05
C ILE A 271 -10.73 3.90 -14.43
N ALA A 272 -11.82 4.32 -15.04
CA ALA A 272 -11.97 5.68 -15.55
C ALA A 272 -12.97 6.52 -14.74
N THR A 273 -13.84 5.90 -13.95
CA THR A 273 -14.95 6.56 -13.24
C THR A 273 -15.00 6.17 -11.77
N ALA A 274 -15.61 7.05 -10.95
CA ALA A 274 -15.85 6.77 -9.55
C ALA A 274 -16.69 5.50 -9.34
N GLN A 275 -17.69 5.28 -10.18
CA GLN A 275 -18.58 4.10 -10.04
C GLN A 275 -17.82 2.79 -10.28
N GLU A 276 -16.96 2.73 -11.30
CA GLU A 276 -16.12 1.54 -11.55
C GLU A 276 -15.20 1.24 -10.36
N TRP A 277 -14.63 2.28 -9.74
CA TRP A 277 -13.82 2.14 -8.54
C TRP A 277 -14.65 1.65 -7.35
N PHE A 278 -15.80 2.26 -7.09
CA PHE A 278 -16.69 1.86 -5.99
C PHE A 278 -17.17 0.42 -6.13
N ASP A 279 -17.53 0.01 -7.35
CA ASP A 279 -17.92 -1.37 -7.65
C ASP A 279 -16.78 -2.37 -7.43
N LEU A 280 -15.53 -1.95 -7.62
CA LEU A 280 -14.35 -2.78 -7.34
C LEU A 280 -14.11 -2.92 -5.83
N VAL A 281 -14.19 -1.82 -5.08
CA VAL A 281 -14.06 -1.84 -3.62
C VAL A 281 -15.18 -2.67 -2.96
N GLU A 282 -16.40 -2.62 -3.51
CA GLU A 282 -17.52 -3.41 -3.00
C GLU A 282 -17.33 -4.92 -3.16
N LYS A 283 -16.55 -5.35 -4.14
CA LYS A 283 -16.27 -6.78 -4.41
C LYS A 283 -15.06 -7.32 -3.64
N GLN A 284 -14.23 -6.42 -3.08
CA GLN A 284 -13.06 -6.78 -2.30
C GLN A 284 -13.49 -7.33 -0.92
#